data_5eba26bf73c1aa359e3be979e65c232a
#
_entry.id   5eba26bf73c1aa359e3be979e65c232a
#
_cell.length_a   1.000
_cell.length_b   1.000
_cell.length_c   1.000
_cell.angle_alpha   90.00
_cell.angle_beta   90.00
_cell.angle_gamma   90.00
#
_symmetry.space_group_name_H-M   'P 1'
#
loop_
_entity.id
_entity.type
_entity.pdbx_description
1 polymer ?
#
loop_
_entity_poly.entity_id
_entity_poly.type
_entity_poly.pdbx_seq_one_letter_code
_entity_poly.pdbx_strand_id
1 'polypeptide(L)'
;LTNVFPNIVEKTKVDENGLEYFIKVTDNINQKNESKSKIAEKIFSFKKPIVTYSLIFICILVFILMYVLGNGSTDNYTLLVFGANVDTLTKNGDYYRLFTSMFLHIGILHLLCNMYSLYIIGKEVENVFGKVKYLIIYLLSGIAGSILSLAFNHNTICAGASGAIFGLLGALLYFGYYYRTYL
;
A
#
# COMPACT_ATOMS: atom_id res chain seq x y z
N LEU A 1 15.87 -43.98 -13.54
CA LEU A 1 17.03 -43.18 -14.02
C LEU A 1 18.07 -44.11 -14.71
N THR A 2 18.30 -45.32 -14.23
CA THR A 2 19.24 -46.29 -14.80
C THR A 2 18.86 -46.78 -16.20
N ASN A 3 17.59 -46.77 -16.57
CA ASN A 3 17.12 -47.23 -17.88
C ASN A 3 17.21 -46.15 -18.98
N VAL A 4 17.36 -44.87 -18.59
CA VAL A 4 17.45 -43.73 -19.54
C VAL A 4 18.91 -43.30 -19.76
N PHE A 5 19.76 -43.51 -18.75
CA PHE A 5 21.17 -43.14 -18.79
C PHE A 5 22.07 -44.21 -18.18
N PRO A 6 22.28 -45.36 -18.87
CA PRO A 6 22.99 -46.52 -18.30
C PRO A 6 24.46 -46.24 -17.94
N ASN A 7 25.08 -45.20 -18.51
CA ASN A 7 26.49 -44.87 -18.27
C ASN A 7 26.76 -43.76 -17.26
N ILE A 8 25.71 -43.19 -16.65
CA ILE A 8 25.87 -42.08 -15.66
C ILE A 8 26.40 -42.64 -14.33
N VAL A 9 25.91 -43.82 -13.92
CA VAL A 9 26.29 -44.43 -12.63
C VAL A 9 27.75 -44.84 -12.61
N GLU A 10 28.31 -45.23 -13.77
CA GLU A 10 29.71 -45.70 -13.90
C GLU A 10 30.72 -44.55 -14.01
N LYS A 11 30.28 -43.37 -14.49
CA LYS A 11 31.11 -42.15 -14.61
C LYS A 11 31.13 -41.25 -13.38
N THR A 12 30.18 -41.41 -12.45
CA THR A 12 30.11 -40.66 -11.20
C THR A 12 30.55 -41.50 -10.01
N LYS A 13 31.80 -41.97 -10.01
CA LYS A 13 32.45 -42.36 -8.75
C LYS A 13 32.69 -41.06 -7.93
N VAL A 14 31.64 -40.61 -7.25
CA VAL A 14 31.76 -39.55 -6.24
C VAL A 14 32.46 -40.22 -5.06
N ASP A 15 33.66 -39.78 -4.72
CA ASP A 15 34.35 -40.21 -3.51
C ASP A 15 33.55 -39.75 -2.26
N GLU A 16 33.87 -40.28 -1.09
CA GLU A 16 33.15 -39.95 0.14
C GLU A 16 33.13 -38.41 0.41
N ASN A 17 34.21 -37.70 0.07
CA ASN A 17 34.30 -36.25 0.22
C ASN A 17 33.35 -35.51 -0.77
N GLY A 18 33.25 -36.01 -2.01
CA GLY A 18 32.32 -35.46 -2.99
C GLY A 18 30.84 -35.69 -2.61
N LEU A 19 30.55 -36.87 -2.00
CA LEU A 19 29.21 -37.16 -1.51
C LEU A 19 28.84 -36.25 -0.33
N GLU A 20 29.74 -36.05 0.63
CA GLU A 20 29.53 -35.14 1.76
C GLU A 20 29.36 -33.70 1.31
N TYR A 21 30.17 -33.24 0.36
CA TYR A 21 30.02 -31.94 -0.28
C TYR A 21 28.66 -31.79 -0.96
N PHE A 22 28.20 -32.79 -1.68
CA PHE A 22 26.91 -32.80 -2.37
C PHE A 22 25.73 -32.72 -1.38
N ILE A 23 25.80 -33.50 -0.29
CA ILE A 23 24.80 -33.45 0.80
C ILE A 23 24.75 -32.03 1.40
N LYS A 24 25.91 -31.48 1.76
CA LYS A 24 25.99 -30.14 2.34
C LYS A 24 25.45 -29.01 1.44
N VAL A 25 25.71 -29.10 0.14
CA VAL A 25 25.18 -28.15 -0.86
C VAL A 25 23.66 -28.31 -0.99
N THR A 26 23.17 -29.56 -1.04
CA THR A 26 21.74 -29.86 -1.13
C THR A 26 20.98 -29.38 0.10
N ASP A 27 21.51 -29.59 1.30
CA ASP A 27 20.93 -29.13 2.55
C ASP A 27 20.88 -27.59 2.61
N ASN A 28 21.93 -26.93 2.16
CA ASN A 28 21.99 -25.47 2.08
C ASN A 28 20.94 -24.91 1.09
N ILE A 29 20.76 -25.55 -0.06
CA ILE A 29 19.73 -25.21 -1.04
C ILE A 29 18.34 -25.44 -0.46
N ASN A 30 18.10 -26.56 0.21
CA ASN A 30 16.84 -26.90 0.83
C ASN A 30 16.46 -25.89 1.93
N GLN A 31 17.40 -25.57 2.84
CA GLN A 31 17.20 -24.56 3.87
C GLN A 31 16.88 -23.18 3.27
N LYS A 32 17.56 -22.80 2.19
CA LYS A 32 17.30 -21.54 1.48
C LYS A 32 15.91 -21.54 0.80
N ASN A 33 15.51 -22.66 0.23
CA ASN A 33 14.20 -22.81 -0.39
C ASN A 33 13.06 -22.82 0.66
N GLU A 34 13.26 -23.49 1.80
CA GLU A 34 12.31 -23.46 2.91
C GLU A 34 12.16 -22.05 3.49
N SER A 35 13.26 -21.31 3.66
CA SER A 35 13.19 -19.92 4.12
C SER A 35 12.46 -19.03 3.13
N LYS A 36 12.68 -19.21 1.83
CA LYS A 36 11.94 -18.49 0.77
C LYS A 36 10.46 -18.84 0.78
N SER A 37 10.11 -20.13 0.90
CA SER A 37 8.70 -20.54 0.93
C SER A 37 7.97 -19.99 2.16
N LYS A 38 8.59 -19.98 3.35
CA LYS A 38 8.02 -19.38 4.57
C LYS A 38 7.82 -17.88 4.43
N ILE A 39 8.74 -17.17 3.77
CA ILE A 39 8.60 -15.73 3.49
C ILE A 39 7.45 -15.51 2.50
N ALA A 40 7.40 -16.29 1.41
CA ALA A 40 6.33 -16.19 0.43
C ALA A 40 4.96 -16.49 1.05
N GLU A 41 4.84 -17.56 1.84
CA GLU A 41 3.61 -17.91 2.55
C GLU A 41 3.15 -16.79 3.50
N LYS A 42 4.07 -16.16 4.23
CA LYS A 42 3.77 -15.03 5.09
C LYS A 42 3.32 -13.80 4.32
N ILE A 43 3.90 -13.53 3.15
CA ILE A 43 3.56 -12.40 2.27
C ILE A 43 2.20 -12.63 1.61
N PHE A 44 1.97 -13.83 1.09
CA PHE A 44 0.74 -14.17 0.35
C PHE A 44 -0.38 -14.71 1.25
N SER A 45 -0.18 -14.75 2.58
CA SER A 45 -1.28 -15.12 3.50
C SER A 45 -2.39 -14.07 3.45
N PHE A 46 -3.58 -14.45 2.99
CA PHE A 46 -4.74 -13.58 2.90
C PHE A 46 -5.20 -13.14 4.30
N LYS A 47 -4.96 -11.88 4.62
CA LYS A 47 -5.50 -11.23 5.80
C LYS A 47 -6.68 -10.35 5.39
N LYS A 48 -7.72 -10.28 6.25
CA LYS A 48 -8.84 -9.36 6.01
C LYS A 48 -8.33 -7.91 6.09
N PRO A 49 -8.46 -7.09 5.01
CA PRO A 49 -7.97 -5.72 4.96
C PRO A 49 -8.96 -4.77 5.67
N ILE A 50 -9.04 -4.88 6.99
CA ILE A 50 -10.04 -4.16 7.80
C ILE A 50 -9.81 -2.65 7.75
N VAL A 51 -8.55 -2.19 7.82
CA VAL A 51 -8.23 -0.76 7.83
C VAL A 51 -8.56 -0.14 6.47
N THR A 52 -8.24 -0.82 5.38
CA THR A 52 -8.60 -0.39 4.02
C THR A 52 -10.11 -0.19 3.88
N TYR A 53 -10.90 -1.17 4.31
CA TYR A 53 -12.37 -1.06 4.25
C TYR A 53 -12.92 0.03 5.17
N SER A 54 -12.33 0.21 6.35
CA SER A 54 -12.71 1.29 7.25
C SER A 54 -12.45 2.66 6.66
N LEU A 55 -11.30 2.86 6.01
CA LEU A 55 -10.97 4.12 5.33
C LEU A 55 -11.92 4.40 4.15
N ILE A 56 -12.21 3.39 3.33
CA ILE A 56 -13.20 3.51 2.24
C ILE A 56 -14.58 3.89 2.81
N PHE A 57 -15.02 3.22 3.87
CA PHE A 57 -16.29 3.51 4.52
C PHE A 57 -16.35 4.96 5.04
N ILE A 58 -15.28 5.43 5.71
CA ILE A 58 -15.20 6.80 6.22
C ILE A 58 -15.30 7.81 5.07
N CYS A 59 -14.57 7.62 3.97
CA CYS A 59 -14.63 8.52 2.82
C CYS A 59 -16.03 8.58 2.19
N ILE A 60 -16.69 7.42 2.03
CA ILE A 60 -18.06 7.35 1.50
C ILE A 60 -19.04 8.00 2.47
N LEU A 61 -18.91 7.76 3.78
CA LEU A 61 -19.76 8.36 4.80
C LEU A 61 -19.63 9.88 4.79
N VAL A 62 -18.41 10.41 4.77
CA VAL A 62 -18.18 11.87 4.71
C VAL A 62 -18.76 12.44 3.42
N PHE A 63 -18.61 11.77 2.29
CA PHE A 63 -19.20 12.20 1.02
C PHE A 63 -20.73 12.29 1.11
N ILE A 64 -21.39 11.31 1.70
CA ILE A 64 -22.84 11.34 1.93
C ILE A 64 -23.23 12.49 2.87
N LEU A 65 -22.47 12.67 3.96
CA LEU A 65 -22.74 13.76 4.91
C LEU A 65 -22.63 15.15 4.26
N MET A 66 -21.74 15.36 3.28
CA MET A 66 -21.65 16.60 2.52
C MET A 66 -22.92 16.89 1.70
N TYR A 67 -23.66 15.86 1.28
CA TYR A 67 -24.96 16.02 0.62
C TYR A 67 -26.12 16.22 1.60
N VAL A 68 -26.07 15.56 2.76
CA VAL A 68 -27.16 15.59 3.76
C VAL A 68 -27.11 16.89 4.61
N LEU A 69 -25.90 17.31 5.00
CA LEU A 69 -25.68 18.45 5.90
C LEU A 69 -25.14 19.69 5.20
N GLY A 70 -24.85 19.62 3.91
CA GLY A 70 -24.35 20.70 3.08
C GLY A 70 -25.07 20.74 1.72
N ASN A 71 -24.47 21.45 0.78
CA ASN A 71 -25.00 21.61 -0.58
C ASN A 71 -24.33 20.64 -1.59
N GLY A 72 -23.73 19.56 -1.09
CA GLY A 72 -23.05 18.56 -1.91
C GLY A 72 -21.54 18.74 -1.98
N SER A 73 -20.88 17.75 -2.59
CA SER A 73 -19.43 17.62 -2.60
C SER A 73 -18.68 18.50 -3.61
N THR A 74 -19.40 19.26 -4.43
CA THR A 74 -18.83 20.22 -5.39
C THR A 74 -19.05 21.68 -4.96
N ASP A 75 -19.81 21.89 -3.89
CA ASP A 75 -20.04 23.23 -3.31
C ASP A 75 -18.84 23.66 -2.46
N ASN A 76 -18.26 24.80 -2.79
CA ASN A 76 -17.06 25.32 -2.13
C ASN A 76 -17.29 25.60 -0.64
N TYR A 77 -18.45 26.12 -0.26
CA TYR A 77 -18.78 26.40 1.13
C TYR A 77 -18.84 25.09 1.94
N THR A 78 -19.53 24.09 1.43
CA THR A 78 -19.59 22.76 2.04
C THR A 78 -18.21 22.15 2.21
N LEU A 79 -17.36 22.20 1.18
CA LEU A 79 -15.98 21.72 1.25
C LEU A 79 -15.18 22.41 2.35
N LEU A 80 -15.29 23.73 2.48
CA LEU A 80 -14.60 24.51 3.51
C LEU A 80 -15.08 24.18 4.92
N VAL A 81 -16.40 24.04 5.11
CA VAL A 81 -17.01 23.68 6.41
C VAL A 81 -16.58 22.29 6.84
N PHE A 82 -16.52 21.34 5.92
CA PHE A 82 -16.07 19.98 6.20
C PHE A 82 -14.55 19.83 6.36
N GLY A 83 -13.78 20.90 6.14
CA GLY A 83 -12.34 20.94 6.41
C GLY A 83 -11.46 20.61 5.21
N ALA A 84 -11.87 21.01 4.00
CA ALA A 84 -11.01 20.98 2.83
C ALA A 84 -9.77 21.86 3.03
N ASN A 85 -8.63 21.44 2.47
CA ASN A 85 -7.37 22.15 2.59
C ASN A 85 -7.35 23.35 1.64
N VAL A 86 -7.11 24.54 2.20
CA VAL A 86 -6.96 25.80 1.47
C VAL A 86 -5.82 26.59 2.06
N ASP A 87 -4.98 27.12 1.19
CA ASP A 87 -3.76 27.84 1.54
C ASP A 87 -3.98 28.92 2.61
N THR A 88 -4.94 29.81 2.39
CA THR A 88 -5.23 30.93 3.28
C THR A 88 -5.66 30.51 4.68
N LEU A 89 -6.53 29.51 4.80
CA LEU A 89 -7.04 29.04 6.09
C LEU A 89 -6.01 28.21 6.85
N THR A 90 -5.35 27.32 6.14
CA THR A 90 -4.37 26.40 6.75
C THR A 90 -3.14 27.15 7.26
N LYS A 91 -2.62 28.14 6.50
CA LYS A 91 -1.51 28.99 6.93
C LYS A 91 -1.89 29.93 8.09
N ASN A 92 -3.16 30.25 8.23
CA ASN A 92 -3.67 31.09 9.34
C ASN A 92 -4.00 30.26 10.61
N GLY A 93 -3.66 28.97 10.66
CA GLY A 93 -3.75 28.16 11.88
C GLY A 93 -4.70 26.97 11.80
N ASP A 94 -5.51 26.82 10.75
CA ASP A 94 -6.43 25.68 10.56
C ASP A 94 -5.67 24.41 10.14
N TYR A 95 -4.61 24.01 10.84
CA TYR A 95 -3.75 22.86 10.49
C TYR A 95 -4.48 21.52 10.43
N TYR A 96 -5.64 21.40 11.11
CA TYR A 96 -6.47 20.18 11.04
C TYR A 96 -6.91 19.86 9.61
N ARG A 97 -6.96 20.85 8.72
CA ARG A 97 -7.34 20.71 7.30
C ARG A 97 -6.35 19.84 6.52
N LEU A 98 -5.09 19.76 6.96
CA LEU A 98 -4.10 18.84 6.38
C LEU A 98 -4.52 17.38 6.55
N PHE A 99 -5.24 17.06 7.61
CA PHE A 99 -5.75 15.73 7.91
C PHE A 99 -7.16 15.53 7.37
N THR A 100 -8.09 16.44 7.62
CA THR A 100 -9.51 16.27 7.25
C THR A 100 -9.72 16.24 5.74
N SER A 101 -8.95 17.00 4.98
CA SER A 101 -9.03 17.03 3.52
C SER A 101 -8.79 15.67 2.84
N MET A 102 -8.07 14.76 3.50
CA MET A 102 -7.78 13.42 2.98
C MET A 102 -9.05 12.55 2.84
N PHE A 103 -10.13 12.89 3.57
CA PHE A 103 -11.39 12.14 3.57
C PHE A 103 -12.48 12.79 2.72
N LEU A 104 -12.23 13.99 2.20
CA LEU A 104 -13.16 14.73 1.36
C LEU A 104 -12.93 14.43 -0.13
N HIS A 105 -13.99 14.42 -0.93
CA HIS A 105 -13.89 14.16 -2.36
C HIS A 105 -14.78 15.11 -3.16
N ILE A 106 -14.20 15.76 -4.18
CA ILE A 106 -14.88 16.71 -5.04
C ILE A 106 -15.53 15.98 -6.21
N GLY A 107 -16.84 15.75 -6.10
CA GLY A 107 -17.62 15.02 -7.11
C GLY A 107 -17.48 13.50 -7.04
N ILE A 108 -18.48 12.83 -7.60
CA ILE A 108 -18.62 11.37 -7.52
C ILE A 108 -17.49 10.62 -8.23
N LEU A 109 -17.03 11.11 -9.38
CA LEU A 109 -15.98 10.44 -10.15
C LEU A 109 -14.65 10.45 -9.39
N HIS A 110 -14.33 11.56 -8.72
CA HIS A 110 -13.14 11.66 -7.88
C HIS A 110 -13.20 10.68 -6.70
N LEU A 111 -14.36 10.56 -6.04
CA LEU A 111 -14.56 9.55 -5.00
C LEU A 111 -14.35 8.14 -5.54
N LEU A 112 -15.02 7.77 -6.64
CA LEU A 112 -14.93 6.42 -7.20
C LEU A 112 -13.51 6.04 -7.59
N CYS A 113 -12.77 6.92 -8.26
CA CYS A 113 -11.38 6.66 -8.64
C CYS A 113 -10.48 6.47 -7.41
N ASN A 114 -10.63 7.29 -6.37
CA ASN A 114 -9.86 7.14 -5.13
C ASN A 114 -10.23 5.85 -4.39
N MET A 115 -11.52 5.54 -4.25
CA MET A 115 -11.96 4.31 -3.53
C MET A 115 -11.54 3.05 -4.27
N TYR A 116 -11.62 3.05 -5.59
CA TYR A 116 -11.14 1.93 -6.41
C TYR A 116 -9.62 1.72 -6.26
N SER A 117 -8.84 2.79 -6.35
CA SER A 117 -7.38 2.74 -6.16
C SER A 117 -7.01 2.29 -4.74
N LEU A 118 -7.72 2.81 -3.72
CA LEU A 118 -7.53 2.42 -2.33
C LEU A 118 -7.91 0.97 -2.09
N TYR A 119 -8.98 0.48 -2.74
CA TYR A 119 -9.38 -0.92 -2.66
C TYR A 119 -8.31 -1.86 -3.22
N ILE A 120 -7.70 -1.54 -4.37
CA ILE A 120 -6.69 -2.39 -5.00
C ILE A 120 -5.36 -2.28 -4.24
N ILE A 121 -4.79 -1.08 -4.16
CA ILE A 121 -3.46 -0.85 -3.60
C ILE A 121 -3.47 -1.05 -2.08
N GLY A 122 -4.50 -0.55 -1.40
CA GLY A 122 -4.61 -0.61 0.05
C GLY A 122 -4.64 -2.03 0.59
N LYS A 123 -5.39 -2.94 -0.02
CA LYS A 123 -5.44 -4.35 0.41
C LYS A 123 -4.05 -4.99 0.37
N GLU A 124 -3.32 -4.76 -0.71
CA GLU A 124 -1.99 -5.35 -0.87
C GLU A 124 -1.00 -4.79 0.16
N VAL A 125 -1.02 -3.47 0.36
CA VAL A 125 -0.14 -2.82 1.34
C VAL A 125 -0.50 -3.23 2.77
N GLU A 126 -1.80 -3.29 3.12
CA GLU A 126 -2.24 -3.75 4.44
C GLU A 126 -1.85 -5.21 4.69
N ASN A 127 -1.94 -6.07 3.66
CA ASN A 127 -1.54 -7.47 3.75
C ASN A 127 -0.04 -7.63 4.00
N VAL A 128 0.78 -6.89 3.26
CA VAL A 128 2.25 -6.95 3.31
C VAL A 128 2.82 -6.33 4.58
N PHE A 129 2.41 -5.11 4.90
CA PHE A 129 2.98 -4.32 6.01
C PHE A 129 2.23 -4.48 7.33
N GLY A 130 1.01 -5.00 7.29
CA GLY A 130 0.11 -5.09 8.43
C GLY A 130 -0.60 -3.76 8.74
N LYS A 131 -1.63 -3.84 9.57
CA LYS A 131 -2.59 -2.75 9.84
C LYS A 131 -1.94 -1.46 10.34
N VAL A 132 -1.03 -1.56 11.31
CA VAL A 132 -0.45 -0.38 11.96
C VAL A 132 0.49 0.37 11.01
N LYS A 133 1.41 -0.34 10.34
CA LYS A 133 2.33 0.30 9.40
C LYS A 133 1.59 0.88 8.20
N TYR A 134 0.58 0.16 7.68
CA TYR A 134 -0.30 0.63 6.64
C TYR A 134 -0.95 1.98 7.02
N LEU A 135 -1.56 2.06 8.21
CA LEU A 135 -2.22 3.29 8.67
C LEU A 135 -1.22 4.44 8.82
N ILE A 136 -0.03 4.18 9.37
CA ILE A 136 1.04 5.18 9.48
C ILE A 136 1.45 5.70 8.10
N ILE A 137 1.69 4.79 7.12
CA ILE A 137 2.06 5.19 5.76
C ILE A 137 0.94 6.03 5.14
N TYR A 138 -0.32 5.60 5.27
CA TYR A 138 -1.48 6.32 4.73
C TYR A 138 -1.57 7.74 5.29
N LEU A 139 -1.52 7.89 6.61
CA LEU A 139 -1.68 9.18 7.28
C LEU A 139 -0.51 10.13 6.98
N LEU A 140 0.72 9.65 7.11
CA LEU A 140 1.90 10.49 6.87
C LEU A 140 2.00 10.94 5.41
N SER A 141 1.75 10.04 4.46
CA SER A 141 1.77 10.40 3.03
C SER A 141 0.62 11.33 2.66
N GLY A 142 -0.55 11.15 3.25
CA GLY A 142 -1.68 12.04 3.01
C GLY A 142 -1.42 13.45 3.54
N ILE A 143 -0.89 13.57 4.76
CA ILE A 143 -0.48 14.87 5.32
C ILE A 143 0.64 15.50 4.47
N ALA A 144 1.65 14.74 4.08
CA ALA A 144 2.71 15.23 3.20
C ALA A 144 2.17 15.71 1.86
N GLY A 145 1.22 14.95 1.26
CA GLY A 145 0.52 15.37 0.04
C GLY A 145 -0.27 16.66 0.22
N SER A 146 -0.95 16.83 1.36
CA SER A 146 -1.67 18.05 1.69
C SER A 146 -0.72 19.27 1.86
N ILE A 147 0.46 19.07 2.48
CA ILE A 147 1.49 20.10 2.62
C ILE A 147 2.06 20.47 1.25
N LEU A 148 2.40 19.49 0.41
CA LEU A 148 2.89 19.73 -0.95
C LEU A 148 1.85 20.48 -1.79
N SER A 149 0.57 20.12 -1.64
CA SER A 149 -0.51 20.84 -2.31
C SER A 149 -0.54 22.34 -1.95
N LEU A 150 -0.32 22.69 -0.69
CA LEU A 150 -0.22 24.12 -0.26
C LEU A 150 1.00 24.82 -0.87
N ALA A 151 2.08 24.10 -1.12
CA ALA A 151 3.29 24.70 -1.68
C ALA A 151 3.16 25.02 -3.19
N PHE A 152 2.37 24.23 -3.92
CA PHE A 152 2.27 24.34 -5.38
C PHE A 152 0.94 24.86 -5.89
N ASN A 153 -0.15 24.76 -5.10
CA ASN A 153 -1.51 25.14 -5.51
C ASN A 153 -2.03 26.28 -4.65
N HIS A 154 -1.71 27.50 -5.02
CA HIS A 154 -2.19 28.69 -4.30
C HIS A 154 -3.68 28.95 -4.62
N ASN A 155 -4.45 29.31 -3.58
CA ASN A 155 -5.88 29.69 -3.68
C ASN A 155 -6.81 28.62 -4.29
N THR A 156 -6.43 27.36 -4.24
CA THR A 156 -7.27 26.25 -4.68
C THR A 156 -7.76 25.43 -3.48
N ILE A 157 -8.98 24.89 -3.59
CA ILE A 157 -9.51 23.94 -2.63
C ILE A 157 -8.96 22.55 -2.97
N CYS A 158 -8.23 21.96 -2.02
CA CYS A 158 -7.64 20.63 -2.19
C CYS A 158 -8.33 19.64 -1.25
N ALA A 159 -8.75 18.52 -1.81
CA ALA A 159 -9.40 17.44 -1.11
C ALA A 159 -9.13 16.11 -1.84
N GLY A 160 -9.07 15.01 -1.10
CA GLY A 160 -8.92 13.66 -1.65
C GLY A 160 -7.87 12.82 -0.96
N ALA A 161 -8.09 11.50 -1.01
CA ALA A 161 -7.18 10.48 -0.48
C ALA A 161 -5.95 10.25 -1.37
N SER A 162 -5.85 10.92 -2.52
CA SER A 162 -4.84 10.62 -3.55
C SER A 162 -3.40 10.69 -3.04
N GLY A 163 -3.05 11.70 -2.23
CA GLY A 163 -1.71 11.82 -1.63
C GLY A 163 -1.35 10.59 -0.78
N ALA A 164 -2.28 10.11 0.03
CA ALA A 164 -2.12 8.89 0.82
C ALA A 164 -1.99 7.64 -0.07
N ILE A 165 -2.81 7.53 -1.10
CA ILE A 165 -2.81 6.41 -2.06
C ILE A 165 -1.47 6.35 -2.81
N PHE A 166 -0.94 7.50 -3.26
CA PHE A 166 0.40 7.55 -3.87
C PHE A 166 1.50 7.10 -2.91
N GLY A 167 1.39 7.44 -1.62
CA GLY A 167 2.32 6.94 -0.60
C GLY A 167 2.23 5.43 -0.41
N LEU A 168 1.04 4.86 -0.41
CA LEU A 168 0.84 3.40 -0.39
C LEU A 168 1.43 2.73 -1.62
N LEU A 169 1.23 3.32 -2.81
CA LEU A 169 1.82 2.82 -4.06
C LEU A 169 3.35 2.84 -3.99
N GLY A 170 3.94 3.94 -3.49
CA GLY A 170 5.39 4.04 -3.26
C GLY A 170 5.93 2.96 -2.32
N ALA A 171 5.22 2.69 -1.23
CA ALA A 171 5.57 1.63 -0.29
C ALA A 171 5.51 0.23 -0.95
N LEU A 172 4.50 -0.03 -1.79
CA LEU A 172 4.37 -1.29 -2.51
C LEU A 172 5.49 -1.48 -3.54
N LEU A 173 5.83 -0.42 -4.29
CA LEU A 173 6.95 -0.43 -5.24
C LEU A 173 8.28 -0.67 -4.54
N TYR A 174 8.54 0.01 -3.41
CA TYR A 174 9.73 -0.23 -2.59
C TYR A 174 9.80 -1.68 -2.11
N PHE A 175 8.68 -2.24 -1.64
CA PHE A 175 8.61 -3.63 -1.22
C PHE A 175 8.94 -4.58 -2.38
N GLY A 176 8.33 -4.41 -3.55
CA GLY A 176 8.60 -5.22 -4.75
C GLY A 176 10.06 -5.14 -5.18
N TYR A 177 10.67 -3.94 -5.14
CA TYR A 177 12.09 -3.76 -5.44
C TYR A 177 13.00 -4.48 -4.42
N TYR A 178 12.71 -4.36 -3.12
CA TYR A 178 13.52 -4.96 -2.05
C TYR A 178 13.45 -6.48 -2.07
N TYR A 179 12.26 -7.04 -2.28
CA TYR A 179 12.04 -8.47 -2.25
C TYR A 179 12.10 -9.16 -3.62
N ARG A 180 12.50 -8.46 -4.69
CA ARG A 180 12.57 -8.99 -6.08
C ARG A 180 13.36 -10.29 -6.23
N THR A 181 14.32 -10.56 -5.34
CA THR A 181 15.13 -11.80 -5.35
C THR A 181 14.45 -12.96 -4.63
N TYR A 182 13.34 -12.71 -3.92
CA TYR A 182 12.57 -13.69 -3.17
C TYR A 182 11.21 -13.98 -3.81
N LEU A 183 10.76 -13.13 -4.72
CA LEU A 183 9.57 -13.28 -5.55
C LEU A 183 9.92 -13.92 -6.89
#